data_51d9a2593c3e0de96fa07c067d050064
#
_entry.id   51d9a2593c3e0de96fa07c067d050064
#
_cell.length_a   1.000
_cell.length_b   1.000
_cell.length_c   1.000
_cell.angle_alpha   90.00
_cell.angle_beta   90.00
_cell.angle_gamma   90.00
#
_symmetry.space_group_name_H-M   'P 1'
#
loop_
_entity.id
_entity.type
_entity.pdbx_description
1 polymer ?
#
loop_
_entity_poly.entity_id
_entity_poly.type
_entity_poly.pdbx_seq_one_letter_code
_entity_poly.pdbx_strand_id
1 'polypeptide(L)'
;FLAPEKVGNELPSFLGDDVDIRAEADVEAALEKLGREKKRVAVDPMLAPMKYVTTLLEAGARIVDLTDPCALPRATKNGAELDGTRAAHIRDGAAVTQFLHWIATEAQHGSVDEIAAAKKLEAFRAATGGLVDLSFDTISGAGANGAVVHYKVSTATSRPLKPGELYLIDSGAQYQDGTTDITRTLAIGDSLETDIPGAK
;
A
#
# COMPACT_ATOMS: atom_id res chain seq x y z
N PHE A 1 -20.62 -3.28 9.43
CA PHE A 1 -20.18 -4.15 10.52
C PHE A 1 -18.72 -3.86 10.84
N LEU A 2 -18.38 -3.67 12.11
CA LEU A 2 -17.03 -3.35 12.58
C LEU A 2 -16.69 -4.16 13.84
N ALA A 3 -15.41 -4.48 14.01
CA ALA A 3 -14.91 -5.00 15.27
C ALA A 3 -15.09 -3.92 16.37
N PRO A 4 -15.63 -4.26 17.54
CA PRO A 4 -16.02 -3.27 18.56
C PRO A 4 -14.87 -2.34 18.97
N GLU A 5 -13.64 -2.84 19.03
CA GLU A 5 -12.45 -2.08 19.36
C GLU A 5 -12.05 -1.02 18.31
N LYS A 6 -12.64 -1.07 17.12
CA LYS A 6 -12.44 -0.08 16.04
C LYS A 6 -13.50 1.02 16.05
N VAL A 7 -14.51 0.91 16.91
CA VAL A 7 -15.59 1.90 17.04
C VAL A 7 -15.17 2.93 18.08
N GLY A 8 -14.52 4.01 17.63
CA GLY A 8 -14.20 5.15 18.49
C GLY A 8 -15.45 5.91 18.92
N ASN A 9 -15.36 6.61 20.05
CA ASN A 9 -16.49 7.35 20.64
C ASN A 9 -17.10 8.41 19.71
N GLU A 10 -16.33 8.96 18.79
CA GLU A 10 -16.76 10.00 17.86
C GLU A 10 -17.42 9.43 16.59
N LEU A 11 -17.17 8.17 16.26
CA LEU A 11 -17.62 7.57 15.00
C LEU A 11 -19.16 7.57 14.86
N PRO A 12 -19.96 7.19 15.87
CA PRO A 12 -21.42 7.24 15.74
C PRO A 12 -21.94 8.66 15.48
N SER A 13 -21.38 9.65 16.18
CA SER A 13 -21.76 11.06 15.98
C SER A 13 -21.37 11.58 14.60
N PHE A 14 -20.21 11.15 14.08
CA PHE A 14 -19.74 11.51 12.73
C PHE A 14 -20.62 10.92 11.62
N LEU A 15 -21.08 9.68 11.79
CA LEU A 15 -21.89 8.98 10.79
C LEU A 15 -23.36 9.40 10.81
N GLY A 16 -23.86 9.94 11.93
CA GLY A 16 -25.25 10.35 12.09
C GLY A 16 -26.23 9.17 12.15
N ASP A 17 -27.51 9.48 12.03
CA ASP A 17 -28.60 8.51 12.20
C ASP A 17 -28.86 7.63 10.98
N ASP A 18 -28.24 7.92 9.84
CA ASP A 18 -28.44 7.18 8.59
C ASP A 18 -27.57 5.89 8.51
N VAL A 19 -26.66 5.69 9.47
CA VAL A 19 -25.72 4.57 9.50
C VAL A 19 -25.86 3.76 10.78
N ASP A 20 -26.25 2.50 10.64
CA ASP A 20 -26.35 1.53 11.74
C ASP A 20 -25.02 0.76 11.91
N ILE A 21 -24.32 1.02 13.02
CA ILE A 21 -23.08 0.31 13.36
C ILE A 21 -23.40 -0.97 14.11
N ARG A 22 -22.95 -2.10 13.58
CA ARG A 22 -23.12 -3.43 14.18
C ARG A 22 -21.80 -4.13 14.37
N ALA A 23 -21.76 -5.03 15.34
CA ALA A 23 -20.58 -5.85 15.57
C ALA A 23 -20.32 -6.78 14.37
N GLU A 24 -19.05 -6.98 14.03
CA GLU A 24 -18.63 -7.88 12.95
C GLU A 24 -19.17 -9.30 13.15
N ALA A 25 -19.27 -9.77 14.40
CA ALA A 25 -19.83 -11.05 14.75
C ALA A 25 -21.31 -11.24 14.35
N ASP A 26 -22.04 -10.15 14.13
CA ASP A 26 -23.47 -10.19 13.77
C ASP A 26 -23.71 -10.34 12.26
N VAL A 27 -22.65 -10.35 11.42
CA VAL A 27 -22.79 -10.42 9.96
C VAL A 27 -23.58 -11.65 9.53
N GLU A 28 -23.22 -12.84 10.03
CA GLU A 28 -23.88 -14.09 9.63
C GLU A 28 -25.37 -14.08 9.99
N ALA A 29 -25.69 -13.67 11.21
CA ALA A 29 -27.09 -13.57 11.65
C ALA A 29 -27.90 -12.56 10.81
N ALA A 30 -27.28 -11.48 10.38
CA ALA A 30 -27.91 -10.51 9.49
C ALA A 30 -28.16 -11.08 8.08
N LEU A 31 -27.22 -11.83 7.53
CA LEU A 31 -27.36 -12.52 6.24
C LEU A 31 -28.45 -13.61 6.31
N GLU A 32 -28.45 -14.43 7.35
CA GLU A 32 -29.52 -15.41 7.58
C GLU A 32 -30.90 -14.76 7.69
N LYS A 33 -31.01 -13.62 8.36
CA LYS A 33 -32.26 -12.88 8.44
C LYS A 33 -32.76 -12.48 7.04
N LEU A 34 -31.89 -11.96 6.17
CA LEU A 34 -32.24 -11.64 4.78
C LEU A 34 -32.73 -12.89 4.02
N GLY A 35 -32.10 -14.04 4.26
CA GLY A 35 -32.51 -15.31 3.68
C GLY A 35 -33.89 -15.77 4.17
N ARG A 36 -34.12 -15.78 5.48
CA ARG A 36 -35.45 -16.12 6.09
C ARG A 36 -36.56 -15.21 5.56
N GLU A 37 -36.25 -13.95 5.31
CA GLU A 37 -37.19 -12.98 4.71
C GLU A 37 -37.31 -13.15 3.18
N LYS A 38 -36.64 -14.13 2.57
CA LYS A 38 -36.62 -14.41 1.13
C LYS A 38 -36.29 -13.17 0.27
N LYS A 39 -35.35 -12.36 0.78
CA LYS A 39 -34.92 -11.16 0.07
C LYS A 39 -34.16 -11.48 -1.21
N ARG A 40 -34.22 -10.58 -2.18
CA ARG A 40 -33.29 -10.55 -3.30
C ARG A 40 -32.07 -9.78 -2.83
N VAL A 41 -30.89 -10.43 -2.87
CA VAL A 41 -29.64 -9.85 -2.42
C VAL A 41 -28.68 -9.78 -3.60
N ALA A 42 -28.27 -8.57 -3.96
CA ALA A 42 -27.23 -8.38 -4.96
C ALA A 42 -25.85 -8.64 -4.35
N VAL A 43 -25.05 -9.40 -5.07
CA VAL A 43 -23.65 -9.68 -4.71
C VAL A 43 -22.77 -9.52 -5.93
N ASP A 44 -21.56 -9.01 -5.72
CA ASP A 44 -20.52 -9.03 -6.75
C ASP A 44 -19.83 -10.40 -6.70
N PRO A 45 -19.96 -11.25 -7.73
CA PRO A 45 -19.40 -12.60 -7.72
C PRO A 45 -17.87 -12.62 -7.69
N MET A 46 -17.22 -11.51 -8.05
CA MET A 46 -15.76 -11.39 -8.03
C MET A 46 -15.21 -10.93 -6.67
N LEU A 47 -16.04 -10.29 -5.84
CA LEU A 47 -15.62 -9.65 -4.60
C LEU A 47 -16.27 -10.25 -3.35
N ALA A 48 -17.49 -10.79 -3.47
CA ALA A 48 -18.23 -11.31 -2.33
C ALA A 48 -17.58 -12.58 -1.77
N PRO A 49 -17.28 -12.66 -0.45
CA PRO A 49 -16.81 -13.90 0.16
C PRO A 49 -17.81 -15.02 -0.05
N MET A 50 -17.34 -16.18 -0.54
CA MET A 50 -18.21 -17.33 -0.80
C MET A 50 -19.01 -17.75 0.45
N LYS A 51 -18.44 -17.62 1.64
CA LYS A 51 -19.13 -17.89 2.90
C LYS A 51 -20.44 -17.09 3.01
N TYR A 52 -20.43 -15.81 2.66
CA TYR A 52 -21.63 -14.96 2.74
C TYR A 52 -22.68 -15.36 1.70
N VAL A 53 -22.24 -15.71 0.51
CA VAL A 53 -23.13 -16.21 -0.55
C VAL A 53 -23.80 -17.51 -0.13
N THR A 54 -23.03 -18.46 0.43
CA THR A 54 -23.55 -19.74 0.93
C THR A 54 -24.55 -19.53 2.06
N THR A 55 -24.24 -18.69 3.05
CA THR A 55 -25.15 -18.36 4.16
C THR A 55 -26.48 -17.80 3.67
N LEU A 56 -26.43 -16.88 2.69
CA LEU A 56 -27.64 -16.29 2.10
C LEU A 56 -28.50 -17.35 1.39
N LEU A 57 -27.86 -18.21 0.57
CA LEU A 57 -28.57 -19.25 -0.19
C LEU A 57 -29.20 -20.30 0.73
N GLU A 58 -28.45 -20.80 1.71
CA GLU A 58 -28.93 -21.81 2.68
C GLU A 58 -30.10 -21.27 3.53
N ALA A 59 -30.05 -19.97 3.85
CA ALA A 59 -31.14 -19.30 4.55
C ALA A 59 -32.36 -18.99 3.66
N GLY A 60 -32.26 -19.14 2.32
CA GLY A 60 -33.37 -19.01 1.38
C GLY A 60 -33.42 -17.65 0.65
N ALA A 61 -32.35 -16.86 0.64
CA ALA A 61 -32.25 -15.65 -0.15
C ALA A 61 -32.17 -15.96 -1.66
N ARG A 62 -32.58 -15.02 -2.47
CA ARG A 62 -32.37 -15.04 -3.92
C ARG A 62 -31.18 -14.17 -4.29
N ILE A 63 -30.09 -14.77 -4.75
CA ILE A 63 -28.90 -14.04 -5.20
C ILE A 63 -29.17 -13.42 -6.58
N VAL A 64 -28.67 -12.21 -6.76
CA VAL A 64 -28.63 -11.49 -8.03
C VAL A 64 -27.19 -11.01 -8.25
N ASP A 65 -26.57 -11.42 -9.34
CA ASP A 65 -25.24 -10.97 -9.70
C ASP A 65 -25.28 -9.49 -10.09
N LEU A 66 -24.47 -8.69 -9.43
CA LEU A 66 -24.33 -7.27 -9.67
C LEU A 66 -22.90 -6.85 -9.36
N THR A 67 -22.24 -6.18 -10.29
CA THR A 67 -20.96 -5.51 -10.00
C THR A 67 -21.14 -4.52 -8.85
N ASP A 68 -20.18 -4.48 -7.92
CA ASP A 68 -20.23 -3.57 -6.76
C ASP A 68 -20.50 -2.12 -7.21
N PRO A 69 -21.68 -1.55 -6.88
CA PRO A 69 -22.02 -0.19 -7.29
C PRO A 69 -21.11 0.88 -6.69
N CYS A 70 -20.36 0.55 -5.63
CA CYS A 70 -19.40 1.45 -5.01
C CYS A 70 -18.02 1.44 -5.70
N ALA A 71 -17.74 0.46 -6.57
CA ALA A 71 -16.42 0.29 -7.18
C ALA A 71 -16.01 1.53 -8.01
N LEU A 72 -16.86 1.96 -8.92
CA LEU A 72 -16.56 3.11 -9.78
C LEU A 72 -16.53 4.44 -9.00
N PRO A 73 -17.53 4.79 -8.16
CA PRO A 73 -17.45 6.01 -7.33
C PRO A 73 -16.21 6.07 -6.46
N ARG A 74 -15.82 4.95 -5.85
CA ARG A 74 -14.59 4.86 -5.02
C ARG A 74 -13.32 5.02 -5.86
N ALA A 75 -13.29 4.54 -7.09
CA ALA A 75 -12.15 4.68 -8.00
C ALA A 75 -12.02 6.11 -8.55
N THR A 76 -13.13 6.86 -8.63
CA THR A 76 -13.13 8.22 -9.15
C THR A 76 -12.81 9.22 -8.03
N LYS A 77 -11.62 9.83 -8.10
CA LYS A 77 -11.14 10.76 -7.09
C LYS A 77 -11.81 12.13 -7.23
N ASN A 78 -12.25 12.71 -6.12
CA ASN A 78 -12.76 14.07 -6.06
C ASN A 78 -11.61 15.11 -6.03
N GLY A 79 -11.96 16.41 -6.04
CA GLY A 79 -10.98 17.49 -6.06
C GLY A 79 -10.05 17.49 -4.84
N ALA A 80 -10.58 17.25 -3.65
CA ALA A 80 -9.79 17.22 -2.42
C ALA A 80 -8.80 16.05 -2.41
N GLU A 81 -9.21 14.86 -2.86
CA GLU A 81 -8.34 13.69 -2.99
C GLU A 81 -7.23 13.91 -4.02
N LEU A 82 -7.53 14.56 -5.15
CA LEU A 82 -6.54 14.90 -6.17
C LEU A 82 -5.52 15.90 -5.67
N ASP A 83 -5.94 16.94 -4.96
CA ASP A 83 -5.05 17.95 -4.39
C ASP A 83 -4.17 17.36 -3.28
N GLY A 84 -4.74 16.52 -2.42
CA GLY A 84 -4.00 15.77 -1.41
C GLY A 84 -2.93 14.86 -2.05
N THR A 85 -3.31 14.09 -3.06
CA THR A 85 -2.37 13.23 -3.79
C THR A 85 -1.21 14.03 -4.40
N ARG A 86 -1.49 15.18 -5.03
CA ARG A 86 -0.44 16.06 -5.58
C ARG A 86 0.50 16.58 -4.50
N ALA A 87 -0.05 17.04 -3.37
CA ALA A 87 0.73 17.53 -2.24
C ALA A 87 1.60 16.43 -1.63
N ALA A 88 1.06 15.21 -1.44
CA ALA A 88 1.79 14.05 -0.96
C ALA A 88 2.96 13.69 -1.88
N HIS A 89 2.75 13.69 -3.21
CA HIS A 89 3.81 13.38 -4.18
C HIS A 89 4.90 14.46 -4.26
N ILE A 90 4.57 15.74 -4.06
CA ILE A 90 5.59 16.80 -3.96
C ILE A 90 6.45 16.60 -2.71
N ARG A 91 5.82 16.33 -1.58
CA ARG A 91 6.48 16.08 -0.30
C ARG A 91 7.39 14.85 -0.35
N ASP A 92 6.86 13.74 -0.82
CA ASP A 92 7.61 12.48 -0.94
C ASP A 92 8.69 12.57 -1.99
N GLY A 93 8.43 13.25 -3.11
CA GLY A 93 9.42 13.51 -4.16
C GLY A 93 10.64 14.28 -3.65
N ALA A 94 10.45 15.24 -2.72
CA ALA A 94 11.56 15.92 -2.07
C ALA A 94 12.38 14.96 -1.18
N ALA A 95 11.73 14.08 -0.40
CA ALA A 95 12.41 13.07 0.41
C ALA A 95 13.19 12.07 -0.46
N VAL A 96 12.57 11.59 -1.54
CA VAL A 96 13.23 10.69 -2.50
C VAL A 96 14.41 11.39 -3.20
N THR A 97 14.28 12.66 -3.56
CA THR A 97 15.38 13.41 -4.18
C THR A 97 16.57 13.56 -3.22
N GLN A 98 16.32 13.84 -1.94
CA GLN A 98 17.38 13.86 -0.92
C GLN A 98 18.04 12.49 -0.77
N PHE A 99 17.27 11.42 -0.81
CA PHE A 99 17.79 10.07 -0.77
C PHE A 99 18.66 9.75 -2.01
N LEU A 100 18.21 10.12 -3.20
CA LEU A 100 19.00 9.93 -4.43
C LEU A 100 20.32 10.68 -4.38
N HIS A 101 20.31 11.90 -3.87
CA HIS A 101 21.56 12.67 -3.65
C HIS A 101 22.46 11.97 -2.62
N TRP A 102 21.89 11.48 -1.51
CA TRP A 102 22.66 10.76 -0.50
C TRP A 102 23.26 9.45 -1.07
N ILE A 103 22.51 8.69 -1.87
CA ILE A 103 23.06 7.52 -2.56
C ILE A 103 24.24 7.93 -3.45
N ALA A 104 24.11 9.01 -4.22
CA ALA A 104 25.13 9.48 -5.15
C ALA A 104 26.42 9.98 -4.45
N THR A 105 26.33 10.42 -3.20
CA THR A 105 27.47 10.98 -2.46
C THR A 105 28.05 10.02 -1.41
N GLU A 106 27.21 9.33 -0.66
CA GLU A 106 27.63 8.58 0.52
C GLU A 106 27.65 7.05 0.33
N ALA A 107 26.87 6.54 -0.63
CA ALA A 107 26.69 5.09 -0.79
C ALA A 107 27.52 4.48 -1.93
N GLN A 108 28.43 5.25 -2.55
CA GLN A 108 29.14 4.82 -3.75
C GLN A 108 30.33 3.87 -3.49
N HIS A 109 30.67 3.62 -2.23
CA HIS A 109 31.92 2.90 -1.85
C HIS A 109 31.67 1.58 -1.15
N GLY A 110 30.43 1.03 -1.19
CA GLY A 110 30.10 -0.26 -0.59
C GLY A 110 29.97 -0.27 0.95
N SER A 111 29.96 0.91 1.58
CA SER A 111 29.81 1.07 3.03
C SER A 111 28.35 1.00 3.52
N VAL A 112 27.39 1.07 2.61
CA VAL A 112 25.95 1.07 2.86
C VAL A 112 25.37 -0.26 2.40
N ASP A 113 24.51 -0.87 3.20
CA ASP A 113 23.74 -2.06 2.84
C ASP A 113 22.28 -1.74 2.53
N GLU A 114 21.55 -2.72 2.04
CA GLU A 114 20.13 -2.61 1.66
C GLU A 114 19.24 -2.12 2.80
N ILE A 115 19.48 -2.60 4.04
CA ILE A 115 18.70 -2.21 5.23
C ILE A 115 18.99 -0.75 5.60
N ALA A 116 20.26 -0.36 5.60
CA ALA A 116 20.66 1.01 5.89
C ALA A 116 20.10 2.00 4.87
N ALA A 117 20.08 1.62 3.58
CA ALA A 117 19.50 2.42 2.53
C ALA A 117 17.97 2.59 2.71
N ALA A 118 17.24 1.51 2.99
CA ALA A 118 15.80 1.57 3.25
C ALA A 118 15.47 2.48 4.44
N LYS A 119 16.18 2.32 5.56
CA LYS A 119 16.02 3.16 6.76
C LYS A 119 16.36 4.63 6.51
N LYS A 120 17.35 4.89 5.65
CA LYS A 120 17.73 6.27 5.31
C LYS A 120 16.62 6.98 4.54
N LEU A 121 15.99 6.30 3.58
CA LEU A 121 14.84 6.86 2.86
C LEU A 121 13.65 7.11 3.79
N GLU A 122 13.34 6.17 4.68
CA GLU A 122 12.30 6.35 5.70
C GLU A 122 12.60 7.57 6.60
N ALA A 123 13.86 7.76 7.01
CA ALA A 123 14.26 8.92 7.80
C ALA A 123 14.06 10.27 7.04
N PHE A 124 14.34 10.32 5.74
CA PHE A 124 14.04 11.51 4.93
C PHE A 124 12.53 11.77 4.82
N ARG A 125 11.72 10.73 4.69
CA ARG A 125 10.26 10.83 4.72
C ARG A 125 9.73 11.32 6.07
N ALA A 126 10.24 10.75 7.16
CA ALA A 126 9.87 11.18 8.50
C ALA A 126 10.22 12.66 8.76
N ALA A 127 11.35 13.13 8.24
CA ALA A 127 11.77 14.53 8.36
C ALA A 127 10.82 15.53 7.65
N THR A 128 9.94 15.07 6.77
CA THR A 128 8.91 15.93 6.15
C THR A 128 7.82 16.36 7.13
N GLY A 129 7.71 15.70 8.29
CA GLY A 129 6.72 15.98 9.34
C GLY A 129 5.30 15.49 9.03
N GLY A 130 5.08 14.80 7.90
CA GLY A 130 3.74 14.34 7.48
C GLY A 130 3.60 12.83 7.31
N LEU A 131 4.67 12.07 7.52
CA LEU A 131 4.66 10.61 7.41
C LEU A 131 3.80 9.99 8.51
N VAL A 132 2.81 9.18 8.12
CA VAL A 132 1.97 8.40 9.03
C VAL A 132 2.54 6.98 9.14
N ASP A 133 2.87 6.35 8.00
CA ASP A 133 3.43 5.00 7.93
C ASP A 133 4.07 4.79 6.55
N LEU A 134 4.72 3.66 6.34
CA LEU A 134 5.07 3.20 5.00
C LEU A 134 3.81 2.67 4.30
N SER A 135 3.68 2.88 2.99
CA SER A 135 2.57 2.33 2.22
C SER A 135 2.71 0.82 2.00
N PHE A 136 3.95 0.33 2.00
CA PHE A 136 4.33 -1.09 1.97
C PHE A 136 5.76 -1.27 2.47
N ASP A 137 6.13 -2.51 2.81
CA ASP A 137 7.51 -2.86 3.19
C ASP A 137 8.48 -2.50 2.04
N THR A 138 9.44 -1.63 2.30
CA THR A 138 10.39 -1.18 1.29
C THR A 138 11.15 -2.34 0.66
N ILE A 139 11.13 -2.43 -0.66
CA ILE A 139 11.97 -3.31 -1.45
C ILE A 139 13.30 -2.58 -1.68
N SER A 140 14.39 -3.14 -1.15
CA SER A 140 15.73 -2.58 -1.25
C SER A 140 16.67 -3.71 -1.69
N GLY A 141 17.04 -3.72 -2.97
CA GLY A 141 17.74 -4.84 -3.60
C GLY A 141 18.99 -4.42 -4.35
N ALA A 142 20.18 -4.87 -3.89
CA ALA A 142 21.45 -4.65 -4.53
C ALA A 142 21.86 -5.85 -5.40
N GLY A 143 22.33 -5.61 -6.61
CA GLY A 143 22.77 -6.64 -7.55
C GLY A 143 21.69 -7.72 -7.75
N ALA A 144 22.01 -8.97 -7.46
CA ALA A 144 21.11 -10.11 -7.68
C ALA A 144 19.79 -10.02 -6.88
N ASN A 145 19.77 -9.34 -5.70
CA ASN A 145 18.54 -9.16 -4.92
C ASN A 145 17.54 -8.26 -5.63
N GLY A 146 18.01 -7.30 -6.44
CA GLY A 146 17.14 -6.43 -7.24
C GLY A 146 16.38 -7.15 -8.37
N ALA A 147 16.77 -8.37 -8.73
CA ALA A 147 16.07 -9.20 -9.71
C ALA A 147 14.94 -10.03 -9.10
N VAL A 148 14.82 -10.07 -7.77
CA VAL A 148 13.79 -10.84 -7.08
C VAL A 148 12.53 -9.99 -6.93
N VAL A 149 11.44 -10.42 -7.56
CA VAL A 149 10.15 -9.72 -7.49
C VAL A 149 9.66 -9.68 -6.04
N HIS A 150 9.25 -8.49 -5.57
CA HIS A 150 8.83 -8.25 -4.18
C HIS A 150 9.86 -8.71 -3.14
N TYR A 151 11.15 -8.50 -3.44
CA TYR A 151 12.24 -8.87 -2.53
C TYR A 151 12.02 -8.24 -1.14
N LYS A 152 12.03 -9.08 -0.12
CA LYS A 152 11.94 -8.64 1.27
C LYS A 152 13.32 -8.75 1.92
N VAL A 153 13.97 -7.61 2.11
CA VAL A 153 15.28 -7.55 2.76
C VAL A 153 15.19 -8.00 4.23
N SER A 154 16.18 -8.76 4.67
CA SER A 154 16.34 -9.20 6.05
C SER A 154 17.81 -9.12 6.47
N THR A 155 18.09 -9.21 7.76
CA THR A 155 19.47 -9.26 8.26
C THR A 155 20.28 -10.43 7.69
N ALA A 156 19.61 -11.53 7.31
CA ALA A 156 20.27 -12.69 6.71
C ALA A 156 20.56 -12.53 5.22
N THR A 157 19.82 -11.67 4.52
CA THR A 157 19.89 -11.52 3.05
C THR A 157 20.42 -10.18 2.61
N SER A 158 20.52 -9.19 3.52
CA SER A 158 21.00 -7.84 3.21
C SER A 158 22.42 -7.86 2.62
N ARG A 159 22.59 -7.15 1.51
CA ARG A 159 23.85 -7.03 0.77
C ARG A 159 24.35 -5.58 0.83
N PRO A 160 25.67 -5.36 0.78
CA PRO A 160 26.21 -4.03 0.57
C PRO A 160 25.92 -3.56 -0.87
N LEU A 161 25.71 -2.26 -1.04
CA LEU A 161 25.63 -1.58 -2.33
C LEU A 161 27.04 -1.48 -2.90
N LYS A 162 27.43 -2.37 -3.83
CA LYS A 162 28.79 -2.44 -4.35
C LYS A 162 28.97 -1.62 -5.62
N PRO A 163 30.09 -0.94 -5.80
CA PRO A 163 30.45 -0.32 -7.08
C PRO A 163 30.37 -1.32 -8.24
N GLY A 164 29.81 -0.90 -9.37
CA GLY A 164 29.60 -1.73 -10.56
C GLY A 164 28.32 -2.56 -10.55
N GLU A 165 27.52 -2.53 -9.47
CA GLU A 165 26.21 -3.18 -9.39
C GLU A 165 25.07 -2.18 -9.54
N LEU A 166 23.90 -2.68 -9.97
CA LEU A 166 22.65 -1.91 -9.89
C LEU A 166 22.02 -2.07 -8.49
N TYR A 167 21.41 -1.00 -8.03
CA TYR A 167 20.60 -0.97 -6.83
C TYR A 167 19.18 -0.57 -7.18
N LEU A 168 18.21 -1.40 -6.83
CA LEU A 168 16.78 -1.11 -6.96
C LEU A 168 16.20 -0.77 -5.61
N ILE A 169 15.47 0.33 -5.56
CA ILE A 169 14.64 0.69 -4.42
C ILE A 169 13.20 0.94 -4.89
N ASP A 170 12.27 0.23 -4.28
CA ASP A 170 10.84 0.39 -4.49
C ASP A 170 10.19 0.60 -3.14
N SER A 171 9.54 1.74 -2.96
CA SER A 171 9.11 2.21 -1.65
C SER A 171 8.00 3.23 -1.76
N GLY A 172 7.20 3.32 -0.71
CA GLY A 172 6.16 4.32 -0.66
C GLY A 172 5.86 4.78 0.76
N ALA A 173 5.12 5.86 0.85
CA ALA A 173 4.73 6.51 2.09
C ALA A 173 3.21 6.67 2.17
N GLN A 174 2.67 6.49 3.35
CA GLN A 174 1.31 6.84 3.69
C GLN A 174 1.32 8.20 4.39
N TYR A 175 0.70 9.17 3.77
CA TYR A 175 0.38 10.47 4.34
C TYR A 175 -1.12 10.56 4.61
N GLN A 176 -1.57 11.52 5.40
CA GLN A 176 -3.01 11.73 5.62
C GLN A 176 -3.75 12.15 4.35
N ASP A 177 -3.06 12.86 3.47
CA ASP A 177 -3.60 13.44 2.24
C ASP A 177 -3.29 12.62 0.98
N GLY A 178 -2.51 11.52 1.07
CA GLY A 178 -2.22 10.67 -0.07
C GLY A 178 -1.26 9.54 0.22
N THR A 179 -1.23 8.59 -0.70
CA THR A 179 -0.32 7.43 -0.68
C THR A 179 0.64 7.55 -1.86
N THR A 180 1.94 7.29 -1.63
CA THR A 180 2.94 7.28 -2.68
C THR A 180 3.50 5.87 -2.90
N ASP A 181 4.02 5.65 -4.12
CA ASP A 181 4.65 4.42 -4.56
C ASP A 181 5.67 4.83 -5.63
N ILE A 182 6.96 4.66 -5.35
CA ILE A 182 8.05 5.17 -6.20
C ILE A 182 9.17 4.13 -6.30
N THR A 183 9.45 3.68 -7.52
CA THR A 183 10.58 2.81 -7.82
C THR A 183 11.70 3.58 -8.50
N ARG A 184 12.96 3.30 -8.12
CA ARG A 184 14.16 3.78 -8.81
C ARG A 184 15.20 2.67 -8.88
N THR A 185 15.89 2.62 -10.02
CA THR A 185 17.08 1.77 -10.22
C THR A 185 18.28 2.67 -10.46
N LEU A 186 19.35 2.46 -9.71
CA LEU A 186 20.54 3.31 -9.65
C LEU A 186 21.78 2.48 -9.91
N ALA A 187 22.77 3.07 -10.60
CA ALA A 187 24.10 2.51 -10.65
C ALA A 187 24.91 2.95 -9.41
N ILE A 188 25.66 2.01 -8.84
CA ILE A 188 26.59 2.29 -7.75
C ILE A 188 28.02 2.31 -8.29
N GLY A 189 28.76 3.39 -8.00
CA GLY A 189 30.12 3.64 -8.50
C GLY A 189 30.15 4.41 -9.83
N ASP A 190 31.35 4.83 -10.22
CA ASP A 190 31.58 5.70 -11.40
C ASP A 190 31.46 4.97 -12.74
N SER A 191 31.33 3.66 -12.75
CA SER A 191 31.42 2.87 -13.96
C SER A 191 30.11 2.21 -14.36
N LEU A 192 29.34 2.91 -15.16
CA LEU A 192 28.54 2.26 -16.21
C LEU A 192 29.43 1.79 -17.38
N GLU A 193 30.74 1.70 -17.17
CA GLU A 193 31.70 1.15 -18.15
C GLU A 193 31.61 -0.37 -18.29
N THR A 194 30.85 -1.02 -17.40
CA THR A 194 30.66 -2.46 -17.49
C THR A 194 29.47 -2.80 -18.34
N ASP A 195 29.65 -3.77 -19.20
CA ASP A 195 28.73 -4.48 -20.07
C ASP A 195 27.44 -4.97 -19.36
N ILE A 196 26.63 -4.04 -18.84
CA ILE A 196 25.27 -4.37 -18.45
C ILE A 196 24.45 -4.39 -19.74
N PRO A 197 24.03 -5.55 -20.25
CA PRO A 197 23.22 -5.62 -21.45
C PRO A 197 21.93 -4.81 -21.26
N GLY A 198 21.76 -3.74 -22.05
CA GLY A 198 20.58 -2.87 -21.99
C GLY A 198 20.74 -1.55 -21.25
N ALA A 199 21.89 -1.22 -20.67
CA ALA A 199 22.18 0.05 -20.01
C ALA A 199 22.75 1.12 -20.96
N LYS A 200 22.17 1.27 -22.16
CA LYS A 200 22.49 2.36 -23.11
C LYS A 200 21.27 3.24 -23.33
#